data_3ec26bff9834cab8a83094a30907aa11
#
_entry.id   3ec26bff9834cab8a83094a30907aa11
#
_cell.length_a   1.000
_cell.length_b   1.000
_cell.length_c   1.000
_cell.angle_alpha   90.00
_cell.angle_beta   90.00
_cell.angle_gamma   90.00
#
_symmetry.space_group_name_H-M   'P 1'
#
loop_
_entity.id
_entity.type
_entity.pdbx_description
1 polymer ?
#
loop_
_entity_poly.entity_id
_entity_poly.type
_entity_poly.pdbx_seq_one_letter_code
_entity_poly.pdbx_strand_id
1 'polypeptide(L)' 'AEVLVSDKDGNKCYGKSETDAAITFQSDSAKVGDFVRVKIISAKNANLTGEVT' A
#
# COMPACT_ATOMS: atom_id res chain seq x y z
N ALA A 1 -8.74 -2.59 -1.27
CA ALA A 1 -7.89 -2.92 -2.43
C ALA A 1 -6.78 -3.88 -2.02
N GLU A 2 -6.36 -4.70 -2.94
CA GLU A 2 -5.21 -5.58 -2.73
C GLU A 2 -3.99 -4.92 -3.33
N VAL A 3 -2.92 -4.85 -2.55
CA VAL A 3 -1.71 -4.12 -2.92
C VAL A 3 -0.53 -5.08 -2.93
N LEU A 4 0.24 -5.06 -4.01
CA LEU A 4 1.53 -5.73 -4.06
C LEU A 4 2.59 -4.76 -3.56
N VAL A 5 3.23 -5.11 -2.45
CA VAL A 5 4.27 -4.27 -1.85
C VAL A 5 5.52 -4.31 -2.72
N SER A 6 5.92 -3.16 -3.22
CA SER A 6 7.10 -3.05 -4.09
C SER A 6 8.30 -2.43 -3.38
N ASP A 7 8.06 -1.71 -2.28
CA ASP A 7 9.14 -1.09 -1.52
C ASP A 7 8.69 -0.88 -0.09
N LYS A 8 9.63 -0.72 0.82
CA LYS A 8 9.34 -0.52 2.23
C LYS A 8 10.44 0.32 2.87
N ASP A 9 10.04 1.31 3.65
CA ASP A 9 10.95 2.17 4.39
C ASP A 9 10.48 2.21 5.85
N GLY A 10 11.17 1.49 6.71
CA GLY A 10 10.73 1.31 8.09
C GLY A 10 9.41 0.56 8.14
N ASN A 11 8.37 1.19 8.68
CA ASN A 11 7.03 0.63 8.69
C ASN A 11 6.12 1.21 7.60
N LYS A 12 6.68 2.02 6.70
CA LYS A 12 5.93 2.62 5.61
C LYS A 12 6.11 1.75 4.36
N CYS A 13 5.02 1.27 3.83
CA CYS A 13 5.02 0.38 2.68
C CYS A 13 4.50 1.11 1.45
N TYR A 14 5.10 0.81 0.32
CA TYR A 14 4.71 1.37 -0.98
C TYR A 14 4.37 0.23 -1.91
N GLY A 15 3.28 0.36 -2.62
CA GLY A 15 2.90 -0.67 -3.55
C GLY A 15 1.91 -0.14 -4.57
N LYS A 16 1.40 -1.07 -5.37
CA LYS A 16 0.42 -0.75 -6.40
C LYS A 16 -0.75 -1.71 -6.30
N SER A 17 -1.93 -1.18 -6.57
CA SER A 17 -3.12 -2.00 -6.68
C SER A 17 -3.20 -2.65 -8.06
N GLU A 18 -4.20 -3.50 -8.25
CA GLU A 18 -4.44 -4.15 -9.54
C GLU A 18 -4.78 -3.15 -10.65
N THR A 19 -5.17 -1.93 -10.30
CA THR A 19 -5.42 -0.86 -11.26
C THR A 19 -4.19 0.01 -11.49
N ASP A 20 -3.03 -0.43 -11.00
CA ASP A 20 -1.75 0.26 -11.15
C ASP A 20 -1.70 1.61 -10.43
N ALA A 21 -2.57 1.79 -9.44
CA ALA A 21 -2.57 2.99 -8.63
C ALA A 21 -1.53 2.86 -7.52
N ALA A 22 -0.72 3.89 -7.33
CA ALA A 22 0.28 3.91 -6.26
C ALA A 22 -0.41 4.07 -4.92
N ILE A 23 -0.10 3.19 -3.98
CA ILE A 23 -0.72 3.19 -2.66
C ILE A 23 0.38 3.17 -1.60
N THR A 24 0.24 4.02 -0.59
CA THR A 24 1.12 4.05 0.58
C THR A 24 0.32 3.64 1.80
N PHE A 25 0.87 2.76 2.61
CA PHE A 25 0.24 2.35 3.85
C PHE A 25 1.31 1.97 4.88
N GLN A 26 0.91 1.83 6.12
CA GLN A 26 1.82 1.46 7.19
C GLN A 26 1.57 0.03 7.62
N SER A 27 2.64 -0.75 7.78
CA SER A 27 2.57 -2.10 8.30
C SER A 27 3.94 -2.52 8.81
N ASP A 28 3.98 -3.10 10.00
CA ASP A 28 5.22 -3.64 10.55
C ASP A 28 5.54 -5.02 10.02
N SER A 29 4.55 -5.75 9.57
CA SER A 29 4.70 -7.16 9.18
C SER A 29 4.76 -7.37 7.67
N ALA A 30 4.29 -6.44 6.88
CA ALA A 30 4.32 -6.59 5.43
C ALA A 30 5.74 -6.49 4.91
N LYS A 31 6.04 -7.27 3.88
CA LYS A 31 7.37 -7.31 3.26
C LYS A 31 7.24 -7.05 1.77
N VAL A 32 8.32 -6.61 1.16
CA VAL A 32 8.39 -6.46 -0.29
C VAL A 32 8.07 -7.81 -0.94
N GLY A 33 7.14 -7.78 -1.89
CA GLY A 33 6.67 -8.98 -2.56
C GLY A 33 5.39 -9.55 -1.98
N ASP A 34 4.95 -9.05 -0.83
CA ASP A 34 3.70 -9.50 -0.23
C ASP A 34 2.49 -8.84 -0.88
N PHE A 35 1.39 -9.58 -0.91
CA PHE A 35 0.08 -9.01 -1.23
C PHE A 35 -0.61 -8.66 0.08
N VAL A 36 -1.05 -7.43 0.21
CA VAL A 36 -1.68 -6.95 1.44
C VAL A 36 -3.02 -6.31 1.07
N ARG A 37 -4.04 -6.65 1.83
CA ARG A 37 -5.35 -6.03 1.65
C ARG A 37 -5.41 -4.75 2.47
N VAL A 38 -5.70 -3.64 1.81
CA VAL A 38 -5.78 -2.34 2.46
C VAL A 38 -7.09 -1.67 2.13
N LYS A 39 -7.55 -0.85 3.06
CA LYS A 39 -8.70 0.02 2.86
C LYS A 39 -8.19 1.40 2.50
N ILE A 40 -8.65 1.94 1.38
CA ILE A 40 -8.25 3.28 0.96
C ILE A 40 -8.95 4.29 1.84
N ILE A 41 -8.18 5.11 2.53
CA ILE A 41 -8.72 6.11 3.45
C ILE A 41 -8.55 7.53 2.95
N SER A 42 -7.69 7.72 1.95
CA SER A 42 -7.49 9.04 1.37
C SER A 42 -6.96 8.90 -0.05
N ALA A 43 -7.40 9.79 -0.93
CA ALA A 43 -6.87 9.88 -2.28
C ALA A 43 -6.52 11.34 -2.53
N LYS A 44 -5.28 11.60 -2.93
CA LYS A 44 -4.81 12.96 -3.13
C LYS A 44 -3.84 12.96 -4.30
N ASN A 45 -4.16 13.76 -5.31
CA ASN A 45 -3.44 13.76 -6.58
C ASN A 45 -3.48 12.35 -7.17
N ALA A 46 -2.36 11.78 -7.53
CA ALA A 46 -2.29 10.42 -8.05
C ALA A 46 -1.92 9.40 -6.96
N ASN A 47 -1.84 9.84 -5.69
CA ASN A 47 -1.40 9.00 -4.60
C ASN A 47 -2.58 8.59 -3.72
N LEU A 48 -2.63 7.33 -3.35
CA LEU A 48 -3.63 6.81 -2.44
C LEU A 48 -2.96 6.43 -1.14
N THR A 49 -3.65 6.73 -0.05
CA THR A 49 -3.22 6.31 1.28
C THR A 49 -4.19 5.25 1.78
N GLY A 50 -3.65 4.15 2.25
CA GLY A 50 -4.44 3.04 2.72
C GLY A 50 -4.12 2.65 4.15
N GLU A 51 -4.95 1.78 4.68
CA GLU A 51 -4.80 1.23 6.01
C GLU A 51 -5.01 -0.28 5.93
N VAL A 52 -4.15 -1.04 6.60
CA VAL A 52 -4.27 -2.50 6.59
C VAL A 52 -5.56 -2.90 7.31
N THR A 53 -6.33 -3.75 6.68
CA THR A 53 -7.58 -4.24 7.26
C THR A 53 -7.42 -5.62 7.87
#